data_d7108c22aa7e25e8f9ebe7e6fe9876b7
#
_entry.id   d7108c22aa7e25e8f9ebe7e6fe9876b7
#
_cell.length_a   1.000
_cell.length_b   1.000
_cell.length_c   1.000
_cell.angle_alpha   90.00
_cell.angle_beta   90.00
_cell.angle_gamma   90.00
#
_symmetry.space_group_name_H-M   'P 1'
#
loop_
_entity.id
_entity.type
_entity.pdbx_description
1 polymer ?
#
loop_
_entity_poly.entity_id
_entity_poly.type
_entity_poly.pdbx_seq_one_letter_code
_entity_poly.pdbx_strand_id
1 'polypeptide(L)'
;MQEFIKLVVLFFVIFDPLLSGMVFISATKSMEYKNRIKIGIYATLVAMSISAIFLIFGNSFLSLFSTNINDIKIAGGILLAILGLKMSFGYELTSNNDNKEKTSIDSSQIGIASLIGTPLLTGPAAITTIIISTTEYGTLKTGLAVFIVLLLAGIIFMILSKFPEKISPVPLQVTSTILGLITLAWGIDFIRTGLGF
;
A
#
# COMPACT_ATOMS: atom_id res chain seq x y z
N MET A 1 -9.85 9.74 19.88
CA MET A 1 -9.55 8.30 19.81
C MET A 1 -10.20 7.65 18.58
N GLN A 2 -11.49 7.88 18.32
CA GLN A 2 -12.19 7.32 17.14
C GLN A 2 -11.56 7.71 15.79
N GLU A 3 -11.15 8.97 15.61
CA GLU A 3 -10.49 9.43 14.38
C GLU A 3 -9.17 8.73 14.11
N PHE A 4 -8.38 8.48 15.16
CA PHE A 4 -7.11 7.78 15.03
C PHE A 4 -7.30 6.32 14.61
N ILE A 5 -8.29 5.63 15.19
CA ILE A 5 -8.64 4.27 14.80
C ILE A 5 -9.09 4.23 13.33
N LYS A 6 -9.92 5.20 12.90
CA LYS A 6 -10.31 5.32 11.48
C LYS A 6 -9.11 5.48 10.57
N LEU A 7 -8.14 6.31 10.93
CA LEU A 7 -6.89 6.48 10.16
C LEU A 7 -6.09 5.18 10.07
N VAL A 8 -5.93 4.46 11.17
CA VAL A 8 -5.21 3.18 11.18
C VAL A 8 -5.92 2.16 10.27
N VAL A 9 -7.25 2.07 10.35
CA VAL A 9 -8.05 1.18 9.48
C VAL A 9 -7.93 1.62 8.02
N LEU A 10 -8.03 2.92 7.73
CA LEU A 10 -7.88 3.48 6.38
C LEU A 10 -6.53 3.06 5.77
N PHE A 11 -5.43 3.30 6.47
CA PHE A 11 -4.10 2.94 5.98
C PHE A 11 -3.88 1.43 5.90
N PHE A 12 -4.44 0.66 6.83
CA PHE A 12 -4.38 -0.81 6.77
C PHE A 12 -5.03 -1.35 5.50
N VAL A 13 -6.18 -0.80 5.13
CA VAL A 13 -6.91 -1.19 3.91
C VAL A 13 -6.17 -0.75 2.66
N ILE A 14 -5.63 0.47 2.62
CA ILE A 14 -4.97 1.02 1.42
C ILE A 14 -3.60 0.39 1.17
N PHE A 15 -2.80 0.15 2.21
CA PHE A 15 -1.53 -0.55 2.06
C PHE A 15 -1.70 -2.05 1.80
N ASP A 16 -2.86 -2.60 2.14
CA ASP A 16 -3.22 -4.01 2.02
C ASP A 16 -2.03 -4.96 2.29
N PRO A 17 -1.58 -5.07 3.55
CA PRO A 17 -0.45 -5.90 3.89
C PRO A 17 -0.70 -7.39 3.64
N LEU A 18 -1.96 -7.81 3.46
CA LEU A 18 -2.33 -9.18 3.16
C LEU A 18 -2.06 -9.51 1.70
N LEU A 19 -2.52 -8.67 0.77
CA LEU A 19 -2.23 -8.81 -0.66
C LEU A 19 -0.72 -8.67 -0.92
N SER A 20 -0.10 -7.65 -0.33
CA SER A 20 1.35 -7.45 -0.40
C SER A 20 2.10 -8.67 0.14
N GLY A 21 1.57 -9.33 1.18
CA GLY A 21 2.08 -10.58 1.73
C GLY A 21 2.00 -11.75 0.77
N MET A 22 0.93 -11.87 -0.02
CA MET A 22 0.81 -12.90 -1.06
C MET A 22 1.87 -12.73 -2.14
N VAL A 23 2.05 -11.50 -2.62
CA VAL A 23 3.09 -11.18 -3.61
C VAL A 23 4.49 -11.45 -3.02
N PHE A 24 4.70 -11.07 -1.75
CA PHE A 24 5.93 -11.35 -1.03
C PHE A 24 6.25 -12.86 -0.98
N ILE A 25 5.28 -13.71 -0.62
CA ILE A 25 5.47 -15.18 -0.62
C ILE A 25 5.82 -15.66 -2.02
N SER A 26 5.06 -15.23 -3.04
CA SER A 26 5.26 -15.65 -4.42
C SER A 26 6.66 -15.27 -4.93
N ALA A 27 7.10 -14.05 -4.65
CA ALA A 27 8.39 -13.54 -5.08
C ALA A 27 9.59 -14.16 -4.34
N THR A 28 9.38 -14.65 -3.11
CA THR A 28 10.47 -15.15 -2.25
C THR A 28 10.45 -16.65 -2.02
N LYS A 29 9.49 -17.39 -2.60
CA LYS A 29 9.26 -18.82 -2.35
C LYS A 29 10.50 -19.70 -2.53
N SER A 30 11.34 -19.41 -3.53
CA SER A 30 12.58 -20.14 -3.83
C SER A 30 13.78 -19.74 -2.98
N MET A 31 13.62 -18.76 -2.08
CA MET A 31 14.74 -18.20 -1.33
C MET A 31 14.86 -18.83 0.07
N GLU A 32 16.07 -18.76 0.63
CA GLU A 32 16.32 -19.15 2.01
C GLU A 32 15.61 -18.22 3.01
N TYR A 33 15.23 -18.75 4.16
CA TYR A 33 14.56 -18.01 5.23
C TYR A 33 15.23 -16.70 5.61
N LYS A 34 16.58 -16.69 5.74
CA LYS A 34 17.34 -15.48 6.07
C LYS A 34 17.18 -14.37 5.03
N ASN A 35 17.13 -14.74 3.76
CA ASN A 35 16.98 -13.80 2.64
C ASN A 35 15.56 -13.27 2.56
N ARG A 36 14.54 -14.10 2.83
CA ARG A 36 13.14 -13.67 2.92
C ARG A 36 12.96 -12.60 3.99
N ILE A 37 13.49 -12.81 5.20
CA ILE A 37 13.40 -11.80 6.27
C ILE A 37 14.06 -10.49 5.85
N LYS A 38 15.25 -10.53 5.24
CA LYS A 38 15.92 -9.32 4.77
C LYS A 38 15.06 -8.55 3.76
N ILE A 39 14.45 -9.25 2.80
CA ILE A 39 13.56 -8.66 1.81
C ILE A 39 12.35 -8.01 2.47
N GLY A 40 11.70 -8.69 3.43
CA GLY A 40 10.57 -8.14 4.17
C GLY A 40 10.93 -6.87 4.95
N ILE A 41 12.09 -6.86 5.61
CA ILE A 41 12.59 -5.68 6.33
C ILE A 41 12.89 -4.54 5.35
N TYR A 42 13.60 -4.80 4.25
CA TYR A 42 13.91 -3.78 3.25
C TYR A 42 12.65 -3.22 2.59
N ALA A 43 11.68 -4.06 2.23
CA ALA A 43 10.40 -3.60 1.68
C ALA A 43 9.67 -2.67 2.64
N THR A 44 9.61 -3.03 3.93
CA THR A 44 9.02 -2.20 4.97
C THR A 44 9.76 -0.88 5.15
N LEU A 45 11.08 -0.89 5.15
CA LEU A 45 11.91 0.32 5.27
C LEU A 45 11.74 1.23 4.05
N VAL A 46 11.69 0.69 2.84
CA VAL A 46 11.42 1.46 1.62
C VAL A 46 10.05 2.12 1.71
N ALA A 47 9.01 1.35 2.08
CA ALA A 47 7.67 1.89 2.26
C ALA A 47 7.62 2.99 3.33
N MET A 48 8.28 2.81 4.47
CA MET A 48 8.39 3.82 5.52
C MET A 48 9.11 5.09 5.02
N SER A 49 10.19 4.92 4.28
CA SER A 49 10.96 6.07 3.75
C SER A 49 10.15 6.89 2.77
N ILE A 50 9.45 6.25 1.83
CA ILE A 50 8.59 6.93 0.87
C ILE A 50 7.44 7.63 1.60
N SER A 51 6.77 6.93 2.53
CA SER A 51 5.68 7.51 3.32
C SER A 51 6.14 8.71 4.14
N ALA A 52 7.33 8.66 4.74
CA ALA A 52 7.90 9.76 5.52
C ALA A 52 8.18 11.00 4.64
N ILE A 53 8.67 10.79 3.41
CA ILE A 53 8.90 11.90 2.46
C ILE A 53 7.56 12.61 2.18
N PHE A 54 6.50 11.88 1.86
CA PHE A 54 5.21 12.49 1.56
C PHE A 54 4.47 13.02 2.79
N LEU A 55 4.72 12.46 3.98
CA LEU A 55 4.25 13.01 5.25
C LEU A 55 4.84 14.41 5.54
N ILE A 56 6.13 14.59 5.25
CA ILE A 56 6.84 15.84 5.56
C ILE A 56 6.63 16.87 4.44
N PHE A 57 6.76 16.43 3.22
CA PHE A 57 6.80 17.31 2.04
C PHE A 57 5.49 17.34 1.24
N GLY A 58 4.46 16.56 1.60
CA GLY A 58 3.23 16.45 0.81
C GLY A 58 2.55 17.79 0.53
N ASN A 59 2.42 18.65 1.53
CA ASN A 59 1.83 19.99 1.37
C ASN A 59 2.71 20.90 0.50
N SER A 60 4.05 20.81 0.65
CA SER A 60 4.98 21.56 -0.19
C SER A 60 4.93 21.09 -1.64
N PHE A 61 4.71 19.79 -1.85
CA PHE A 61 4.51 19.21 -3.16
C PHE A 61 3.25 19.77 -3.84
N LEU A 62 2.13 19.90 -3.13
CA LEU A 62 0.92 20.52 -3.64
C LEU A 62 1.15 21.97 -4.07
N SER A 63 1.82 22.76 -3.25
CA SER A 63 2.11 24.14 -3.54
C SER A 63 3.05 24.31 -4.75
N LEU A 64 4.04 23.43 -4.89
CA LEU A 64 4.96 23.44 -6.03
C LEU A 64 4.25 23.22 -7.36
N PHE A 65 3.24 22.34 -7.40
CA PHE A 65 2.46 22.07 -8.60
C PHE A 65 1.22 22.95 -8.74
N SER A 66 1.04 23.96 -7.86
CA SER A 66 -0.14 24.83 -7.84
C SER A 66 -1.46 24.04 -7.83
N THR A 67 -1.46 22.86 -7.21
CA THR A 67 -2.59 21.94 -7.17
C THR A 67 -3.35 22.12 -5.87
N ASN A 68 -4.68 22.13 -5.95
CA ASN A 68 -5.55 22.25 -4.79
C ASN A 68 -5.73 20.87 -4.13
N ILE A 69 -5.97 20.85 -2.81
CA ILE A 69 -6.28 19.63 -2.07
C ILE A 69 -7.52 18.91 -2.62
N ASN A 70 -8.50 19.65 -3.14
CA ASN A 70 -9.70 19.10 -3.76
C ASN A 70 -9.37 18.32 -5.03
N ASP A 71 -8.43 18.81 -5.84
CA ASP A 71 -7.98 18.12 -7.06
C ASP A 71 -7.28 16.80 -6.70
N ILE A 72 -6.49 16.81 -5.62
CA ILE A 72 -5.83 15.61 -5.10
C ILE A 72 -6.85 14.62 -4.52
N LYS A 73 -7.92 15.10 -3.86
CA LYS A 73 -9.01 14.23 -3.40
C LYS A 73 -9.69 13.52 -4.57
N ILE A 74 -9.98 14.24 -5.64
CA ILE A 74 -10.58 13.65 -6.85
C ILE A 74 -9.62 12.63 -7.48
N ALA A 75 -8.38 13.02 -7.72
CA ALA A 75 -7.38 12.14 -8.32
C ALA A 75 -7.10 10.91 -7.46
N GLY A 76 -6.90 11.09 -6.15
CA GLY A 76 -6.70 10.01 -5.19
C GLY A 76 -7.91 9.10 -5.07
N GLY A 77 -9.11 9.67 -5.10
CA GLY A 77 -10.37 8.92 -5.10
C GLY A 77 -10.53 8.04 -6.33
N ILE A 78 -10.15 8.54 -7.52
CA ILE A 78 -10.13 7.73 -8.75
C ILE A 78 -9.14 6.57 -8.62
N LEU A 79 -7.93 6.84 -8.12
CA LEU A 79 -6.91 5.80 -7.91
C LEU A 79 -7.36 4.73 -6.92
N LEU A 80 -7.98 5.15 -5.79
CA LEU A 80 -8.55 4.24 -4.81
C LEU A 80 -9.71 3.42 -5.39
N ALA A 81 -10.57 4.03 -6.19
CA ALA A 81 -11.68 3.34 -6.84
C ALA A 81 -11.16 2.25 -7.80
N ILE A 82 -10.16 2.58 -8.62
CA ILE A 82 -9.52 1.60 -9.52
C ILE A 82 -8.85 0.47 -8.72
N LEU A 83 -8.14 0.80 -7.65
CA LEU A 83 -7.50 -0.17 -6.77
C LEU A 83 -8.54 -1.08 -6.13
N GLY A 84 -9.59 -0.52 -5.55
CA GLY A 84 -10.67 -1.26 -4.90
C GLY A 84 -11.41 -2.18 -5.87
N LEU A 85 -11.64 -1.76 -7.11
CA LEU A 85 -12.20 -2.61 -8.16
C LEU A 85 -11.28 -3.78 -8.49
N LYS A 86 -9.99 -3.54 -8.71
CA LYS A 86 -9.00 -4.60 -8.96
C LYS A 86 -8.98 -5.63 -7.83
N MET A 87 -8.95 -5.18 -6.57
CA MET A 87 -8.99 -6.05 -5.40
C MET A 87 -10.30 -6.85 -5.33
N SER A 88 -11.45 -6.21 -5.57
CA SER A 88 -12.77 -6.83 -5.49
C SER A 88 -13.02 -7.88 -6.57
N PHE A 89 -12.49 -7.69 -7.76
CA PHE A 89 -12.58 -8.68 -8.84
C PHE A 89 -11.51 -9.77 -8.79
N GLY A 90 -10.64 -9.74 -7.79
CA GLY A 90 -9.56 -10.72 -7.68
C GLY A 90 -8.56 -10.64 -8.84
N TYR A 91 -8.50 -9.51 -9.53
CA TYR A 91 -7.46 -9.30 -10.53
C TYR A 91 -6.13 -9.31 -9.79
N GLU A 92 -5.40 -10.40 -9.97
CA GLU A 92 -4.04 -10.53 -9.49
C GLU A 92 -3.24 -9.34 -10.00
N LEU A 93 -2.61 -8.61 -9.07
CA LEU A 93 -1.55 -7.67 -9.40
C LEU A 93 -0.31 -8.40 -9.94
N THR A 94 -0.33 -9.72 -9.92
CA THR A 94 0.49 -10.59 -10.72
C THR A 94 -0.06 -10.54 -12.14
N SER A 95 0.45 -9.60 -12.91
CA SER A 95 0.40 -9.70 -14.36
C SER A 95 0.79 -11.12 -14.75
N ASN A 96 -0.16 -11.91 -15.26
CA ASN A 96 0.12 -13.04 -16.11
C ASN A 96 0.73 -12.48 -17.40
N ASN A 97 1.95 -12.02 -17.29
CA ASN A 97 2.81 -11.78 -18.42
C ASN A 97 3.34 -13.12 -18.90
N ASP A 98 2.51 -13.88 -19.63
CA ASP A 98 2.98 -14.78 -20.67
C ASP A 98 3.70 -14.01 -21.80
N ASN A 99 3.68 -12.71 -21.80
CA ASN A 99 4.55 -11.86 -22.59
C ASN A 99 5.77 -11.47 -21.74
N LYS A 100 6.83 -12.23 -21.95
CA LYS A 100 8.21 -11.97 -21.52
C LYS A 100 8.72 -10.62 -22.06
N GLU A 101 8.20 -9.51 -21.62
CA GLU A 101 9.05 -8.36 -21.44
C GLU A 101 9.81 -8.60 -20.14
N LYS A 102 10.99 -9.15 -20.32
CA LYS A 102 12.08 -9.13 -19.34
C LYS A 102 12.39 -7.65 -19.04
N THR A 103 11.56 -7.01 -18.23
CA THR A 103 12.13 -5.99 -17.38
C THR A 103 13.16 -6.76 -16.58
N SER A 104 14.42 -6.51 -16.84
CA SER A 104 15.56 -7.04 -16.09
C SER A 104 15.49 -6.44 -14.69
N ILE A 105 14.51 -6.90 -13.91
CA ILE A 105 14.45 -6.67 -12.48
C ILE A 105 15.68 -7.43 -12.00
N ASP A 106 16.68 -6.65 -11.65
CA ASP A 106 17.85 -7.15 -10.96
C ASP A 106 17.33 -8.09 -9.89
N SER A 107 17.57 -9.40 -10.07
CA SER A 107 17.11 -10.45 -9.16
C SER A 107 17.79 -10.35 -7.79
N SER A 108 18.39 -9.18 -7.52
CA SER A 108 18.92 -8.81 -6.24
C SER A 108 17.78 -8.69 -5.21
N GLN A 109 18.09 -9.03 -3.97
CA GLN A 109 17.17 -8.89 -2.83
C GLN A 109 16.59 -7.46 -2.73
N ILE A 110 17.37 -6.46 -3.12
CA ILE A 110 17.00 -5.03 -3.14
C ILE A 110 15.95 -4.75 -4.20
N GLY A 111 16.08 -5.33 -5.41
CA GLY A 111 15.10 -5.15 -6.49
C GLY A 111 13.72 -5.70 -6.10
N ILE A 112 13.65 -6.89 -5.52
CA ILE A 112 12.40 -7.50 -5.05
C ILE A 112 11.81 -6.69 -3.89
N ALA A 113 12.63 -6.26 -2.94
CA ALA A 113 12.19 -5.44 -1.81
C ALA A 113 11.63 -4.09 -2.27
N SER A 114 12.26 -3.46 -3.25
CA SER A 114 11.79 -2.20 -3.83
C SER A 114 10.46 -2.39 -4.56
N LEU A 115 10.29 -3.49 -5.31
CA LEU A 115 9.04 -3.80 -5.98
C LEU A 115 7.88 -3.96 -5.01
N ILE A 116 8.11 -4.61 -3.86
CA ILE A 116 7.07 -4.80 -2.84
C ILE A 116 6.85 -3.50 -2.06
N GLY A 117 7.91 -2.79 -1.72
CA GLY A 117 7.82 -1.56 -0.90
C GLY A 117 7.23 -0.37 -1.64
N THR A 118 7.47 -0.23 -2.94
CA THR A 118 7.07 0.96 -3.70
C THR A 118 5.71 0.82 -4.37
N PRO A 119 5.49 -0.06 -5.38
CA PRO A 119 4.19 -0.06 -6.04
C PRO A 119 3.08 -0.75 -5.24
N LEU A 120 3.43 -1.72 -4.39
CA LEU A 120 2.43 -2.47 -3.63
C LEU A 120 2.04 -1.78 -2.32
N LEU A 121 3.00 -1.49 -1.43
CA LEU A 121 2.71 -0.86 -0.14
C LEU A 121 2.49 0.64 -0.25
N THR A 122 3.32 1.36 -1.03
CA THR A 122 3.25 2.82 -1.12
C THR A 122 2.99 3.30 -2.56
N GLY A 123 1.98 2.71 -3.18
CA GLY A 123 1.54 3.14 -4.51
C GLY A 123 0.91 4.55 -4.53
N PRO A 124 0.57 5.07 -5.73
CA PRO A 124 0.01 6.41 -5.88
C PRO A 124 -1.23 6.67 -5.01
N ALA A 125 -2.09 5.66 -4.85
CA ALA A 125 -3.26 5.75 -3.97
C ALA A 125 -2.88 5.97 -2.50
N ALA A 126 -1.84 5.28 -2.01
CA ALA A 126 -1.34 5.45 -0.65
C ALA A 126 -0.72 6.83 -0.45
N ILE A 127 0.07 7.30 -1.42
CA ILE A 127 0.69 8.64 -1.39
C ILE A 127 -0.37 9.74 -1.33
N THR A 128 -1.38 9.70 -2.19
CA THR A 128 -2.46 10.69 -2.18
C THR A 128 -3.23 10.66 -0.88
N THR A 129 -3.50 9.48 -0.32
CA THR A 129 -4.17 9.34 0.97
C THR A 129 -3.33 9.91 2.12
N ILE A 130 -1.99 9.71 2.12
CA ILE A 130 -1.10 10.32 3.09
C ILE A 130 -1.20 11.85 3.04
N ILE A 131 -1.15 12.45 1.85
CA ILE A 131 -1.24 13.90 1.66
C ILE A 131 -2.58 14.42 2.16
N ILE A 132 -3.70 13.80 1.76
CA ILE A 132 -5.05 14.18 2.19
C ILE A 132 -5.17 14.08 3.72
N SER A 133 -4.79 12.94 4.28
CA SER A 133 -4.89 12.72 5.73
C SER A 133 -3.99 13.65 6.53
N THR A 134 -2.82 14.03 5.99
CA THR A 134 -1.93 15.00 6.64
C THR A 134 -2.58 16.38 6.70
N THR A 135 -3.29 16.78 5.66
CA THR A 135 -4.01 18.06 5.62
C THR A 135 -5.23 18.06 6.54
N GLU A 136 -5.97 16.96 6.63
CA GLU A 136 -7.21 16.87 7.43
C GLU A 136 -6.97 16.60 8.93
N TYR A 137 -6.04 15.72 9.26
CA TYR A 137 -5.82 15.21 10.63
C TYR A 137 -4.48 15.63 11.24
N GLY A 138 -3.63 16.28 10.43
CA GLY A 138 -2.29 16.71 10.83
C GLY A 138 -1.22 15.63 10.67
N THR A 139 0.02 16.09 10.51
CA THR A 139 1.20 15.24 10.20
C THR A 139 1.46 14.20 11.29
N LEU A 140 1.33 14.56 12.57
CA LEU A 140 1.65 13.67 13.67
C LEU A 140 0.68 12.48 13.76
N LYS A 141 -0.63 12.74 13.71
CA LYS A 141 -1.64 11.68 13.79
C LYS A 141 -1.56 10.74 12.58
N THR A 142 -1.42 11.33 11.40
CA THR A 142 -1.27 10.57 10.15
C THR A 142 0.02 9.75 10.15
N GLY A 143 1.14 10.35 10.57
CA GLY A 143 2.43 9.67 10.65
C GLY A 143 2.43 8.48 11.61
N LEU A 144 1.82 8.63 12.79
CA LEU A 144 1.68 7.53 13.74
C LEU A 144 0.82 6.39 13.18
N ALA A 145 -0.29 6.71 12.50
CA ALA A 145 -1.15 5.68 11.89
C ALA A 145 -0.42 4.92 10.78
N VAL A 146 0.25 5.64 9.88
CA VAL A 146 1.09 5.05 8.80
C VAL A 146 2.18 4.17 9.38
N PHE A 147 2.91 4.67 10.39
CA PHE A 147 4.00 3.93 11.04
C PHE A 147 3.50 2.61 11.66
N ILE A 148 2.39 2.65 12.40
CA ILE A 148 1.79 1.45 13.01
C ILE A 148 1.42 0.43 11.94
N VAL A 149 0.79 0.86 10.85
CA VAL A 149 0.35 -0.07 9.80
C VAL A 149 1.53 -0.66 9.04
N LEU A 150 2.55 0.13 8.71
CA LEU A 150 3.74 -0.38 8.05
C LEU A 150 4.55 -1.32 8.98
N LEU A 151 4.56 -1.05 10.29
CA LEU A 151 5.13 -1.99 11.27
C LEU A 151 4.35 -3.32 11.28
N LEU A 152 3.02 -3.28 11.26
CA LEU A 152 2.18 -4.47 11.15
C LEU A 152 2.47 -5.23 9.84
N ALA A 153 2.61 -4.53 8.71
CA ALA A 153 2.99 -5.14 7.44
C ALA A 153 4.36 -5.85 7.54
N GLY A 154 5.35 -5.23 8.16
CA GLY A 154 6.66 -5.84 8.42
C GLY A 154 6.57 -7.09 9.29
N ILE A 155 5.75 -7.08 10.35
CA ILE A 155 5.49 -8.24 11.20
C ILE A 155 4.83 -9.37 10.38
N ILE A 156 3.85 -9.04 9.55
CA ILE A 156 3.19 -9.99 8.65
C ILE A 156 4.24 -10.63 7.72
N PHE A 157 5.11 -9.84 7.08
CA PHE A 157 6.18 -10.38 6.22
C PHE A 157 7.14 -11.30 6.97
N MET A 158 7.48 -10.99 8.22
CA MET A 158 8.31 -11.87 9.06
C MET A 158 7.62 -13.20 9.36
N ILE A 159 6.32 -13.18 9.69
CA ILE A 159 5.52 -14.38 9.93
C ILE A 159 5.43 -15.22 8.64
N LEU A 160 5.13 -14.59 7.52
CA LEU A 160 5.03 -15.23 6.20
C LEU A 160 6.38 -15.84 5.76
N SER A 161 7.49 -15.19 6.11
CA SER A 161 8.84 -15.72 5.84
C SER A 161 9.09 -17.06 6.52
N LYS A 162 8.51 -17.28 7.71
CA LYS A 162 8.73 -18.48 8.52
C LYS A 162 7.95 -19.70 8.00
N PHE A 163 6.75 -19.49 7.44
CA PHE A 163 5.82 -20.55 7.07
C PHE A 163 5.24 -20.40 5.65
N PRO A 164 6.07 -20.22 4.60
CA PRO A 164 5.57 -19.90 3.26
C PRO A 164 4.70 -21.00 2.65
N GLU A 165 4.94 -22.27 3.02
CA GLU A 165 4.23 -23.43 2.46
C GLU A 165 2.92 -23.75 3.19
N LYS A 166 2.76 -23.25 4.43
CA LYS A 166 1.58 -23.55 5.26
C LYS A 166 0.44 -22.54 5.06
N ILE A 167 0.73 -21.41 4.40
CA ILE A 167 -0.24 -20.34 4.25
C ILE A 167 -0.92 -20.50 2.89
N SER A 168 -2.20 -20.87 2.93
CA SER A 168 -3.03 -20.88 1.75
C SER A 168 -3.23 -19.43 1.27
N PRO A 169 -3.08 -19.13 -0.01
CA PRO A 169 -3.37 -17.80 -0.54
C PRO A 169 -4.86 -17.45 -0.49
N VAL A 170 -5.75 -18.43 -0.46
CA VAL A 170 -7.20 -18.23 -0.55
C VAL A 170 -7.76 -17.33 0.55
N PRO A 171 -7.48 -17.56 1.87
CA PRO A 171 -7.99 -16.68 2.91
C PRO A 171 -7.50 -15.23 2.78
N LEU A 172 -6.25 -15.05 2.39
CA LEU A 172 -5.66 -13.72 2.19
C LEU A 172 -6.36 -12.99 1.05
N GLN A 173 -6.62 -13.69 -0.06
CA GLN A 173 -7.31 -13.13 -1.22
C GLN A 173 -8.76 -12.79 -0.91
N VAL A 174 -9.50 -13.65 -0.21
CA VAL A 174 -10.89 -13.36 0.19
C VAL A 174 -10.94 -12.12 1.08
N THR A 175 -10.03 -12.02 2.04
CA THR A 175 -9.95 -10.84 2.92
C THR A 175 -9.62 -9.58 2.11
N SER A 176 -8.64 -9.64 1.20
CA SER A 176 -8.28 -8.52 0.34
C SER A 176 -9.44 -8.10 -0.57
N THR A 177 -10.24 -9.05 -1.08
CA THR A 177 -11.46 -8.75 -1.86
C THR A 177 -12.47 -7.93 -1.05
N ILE A 178 -12.69 -8.29 0.22
CA ILE A 178 -13.58 -7.52 1.12
C ILE A 178 -13.00 -6.13 1.38
N LEU A 179 -11.69 -6.03 1.64
CA LEU A 179 -11.01 -4.74 1.82
C LEU A 179 -11.10 -3.88 0.54
N GLY A 180 -11.13 -4.51 -0.63
CA GLY A 180 -11.31 -3.83 -1.92
C GLY A 180 -12.62 -3.06 -2.02
N LEU A 181 -13.73 -3.62 -1.50
CA LEU A 181 -15.01 -2.91 -1.44
C LEU A 181 -14.94 -1.67 -0.54
N ILE A 182 -14.25 -1.76 0.58
CA ILE A 182 -14.03 -0.63 1.49
C ILE A 182 -13.17 0.43 0.81
N THR A 183 -12.10 0.02 0.12
CA THR A 183 -11.24 0.92 -0.65
C THR A 183 -12.02 1.66 -1.74
N LEU A 184 -12.89 0.95 -2.46
CA LEU A 184 -13.78 1.54 -3.47
C LEU A 184 -14.71 2.59 -2.84
N ALA A 185 -15.33 2.28 -1.70
CA ALA A 185 -16.22 3.21 -1.00
C ALA A 185 -15.47 4.49 -0.56
N TRP A 186 -14.26 4.37 -0.04
CA TRP A 186 -13.43 5.54 0.29
C TRP A 186 -12.98 6.30 -0.96
N GLY A 187 -12.71 5.63 -2.07
CA GLY A 187 -12.45 6.29 -3.35
C GLY A 187 -13.59 7.19 -3.78
N ILE A 188 -14.83 6.69 -3.68
CA ILE A 188 -16.04 7.46 -3.98
C ILE A 188 -16.22 8.64 -3.00
N ASP A 189 -15.96 8.41 -1.70
CA ASP A 189 -16.05 9.47 -0.69
C ASP A 189 -15.03 10.60 -0.93
N PHE A 190 -13.81 10.26 -1.32
CA PHE A 190 -12.80 11.25 -1.69
C PHE A 190 -13.20 12.07 -2.93
N ILE A 191 -13.76 11.43 -3.96
CA ILE A 191 -14.27 12.13 -5.15
C ILE A 191 -15.40 13.07 -4.73
N ARG A 192 -16.36 12.57 -3.94
CA ARG A 192 -17.52 13.38 -3.49
C ARG A 192 -17.07 14.60 -2.70
N THR A 193 -16.19 14.42 -1.71
CA THR A 193 -15.68 15.52 -0.88
C THR A 193 -14.77 16.48 -1.68
N GLY A 194 -14.04 15.98 -2.67
CA GLY A 194 -13.26 16.82 -3.58
C GLY A 194 -14.11 17.69 -4.50
N LEU A 195 -15.32 17.21 -4.87
CA LEU A 195 -16.31 17.97 -5.64
C LEU A 195 -17.15 18.94 -4.78
N GLY A 196 -17.01 18.89 -3.44
CA GLY A 196 -17.71 19.78 -2.51
C GLY A 196 -19.11 19.32 -2.11
N PHE A 197 -19.41 18.01 -2.23
CA PHE A 197 -20.68 17.40 -1.80
C PHE A 197 -20.56 16.70 -0.45
#